data_51010f35b556f3a56417bfee6c3b0872
#
_entry.id   51010f35b556f3a56417bfee6c3b0872
#
_cell.length_a   1.000
_cell.length_b   1.000
_cell.length_c   1.000
_cell.angle_alpha   90.00
_cell.angle_beta   90.00
_cell.angle_gamma   90.00
#
_symmetry.space_group_name_H-M   'P 1'
#
loop_
_entity.id
_entity.type
_entity.pdbx_description
1 polymer ?
#
loop_
_entity_poly.entity_id
_entity_poly.type
_entity_poly.pdbx_seq_one_letter_code
_entity_poly.pdbx_strand_id
1 'polypeptide(L)'
;MSLKCGIVGLPNVGKSTLFNCLSSAKAQAANFPFCTIEPNVGVITVPDERLTKLAEIVHPGRIVPATCEIVDIAGLVKGASKGEGLGNKFLGNIRETDAIIHVLRCFDDDNIVREGGSAVNPLEDKEIIDTELQLKDLETIEGQLSKQQKIAAIGNNKDAKVAVSVLEAYKEALDKGLNARSVTFESKEEQRYAHDLFLLTAKPVLYVCNVDEAAAKTGNQYSDMIQKIAESEGAEMLVIAAKTEEDIASLETYEDKKMFLDELGLEESGVNRLIKKAYELLNLETFITAGEMEVKAWTYHKGWKAPQCAGVIHTDFEKGFIRAEVIKYDDYIKYGSEAAVREAGKLGIEGKEYVVQDGDIMHFRFNV
;
A
#
# COMPACT_ATOMS: atom_id res chain seq x y z
N MET A 1 -12.06 7.79 -2.67
CA MET A 1 -12.11 6.31 -2.69
C MET A 1 -10.99 5.85 -1.79
N SER A 2 -11.24 4.83 -0.97
CA SER A 2 -10.20 4.22 -0.15
C SER A 2 -9.30 3.39 -1.06
N LEU A 3 -7.98 3.52 -0.95
CA LEU A 3 -7.01 2.74 -1.71
C LEU A 3 -6.78 1.39 -1.01
N LYS A 4 -6.58 0.34 -1.82
CA LYS A 4 -6.55 -1.04 -1.38
C LYS A 4 -5.25 -1.73 -1.77
N CYS A 5 -4.62 -2.42 -0.82
CA CYS A 5 -3.57 -3.39 -1.10
C CYS A 5 -4.15 -4.80 -1.14
N GLY A 6 -3.85 -5.55 -2.19
CA GLY A 6 -4.20 -6.97 -2.28
C GLY A 6 -3.06 -7.85 -1.79
N ILE A 7 -3.30 -8.74 -0.82
CA ILE A 7 -2.32 -9.75 -0.44
C ILE A 7 -2.47 -10.96 -1.35
N VAL A 8 -1.39 -11.32 -2.04
CA VAL A 8 -1.31 -12.49 -2.92
C VAL A 8 -0.19 -13.42 -2.48
N GLY A 9 -0.27 -14.67 -2.87
CA GLY A 9 0.76 -15.68 -2.63
C GLY A 9 0.22 -17.07 -2.91
N LEU A 10 1.12 -18.02 -3.17
CA LEU A 10 0.77 -19.42 -3.36
C LEU A 10 0.17 -20.01 -2.06
N PRO A 11 -0.49 -21.18 -2.13
CA PRO A 11 -0.95 -21.87 -0.94
C PRO A 11 0.21 -22.13 0.05
N ASN A 12 -0.09 -22.08 1.34
CA ASN A 12 0.82 -22.42 2.44
C ASN A 12 2.08 -21.53 2.60
N VAL A 13 2.10 -20.35 2.03
CA VAL A 13 3.21 -19.38 2.23
C VAL A 13 3.08 -18.54 3.52
N GLY A 14 2.00 -18.73 4.31
CA GLY A 14 1.71 -17.95 5.52
C GLY A 14 0.82 -16.73 5.29
N LYS A 15 0.23 -16.60 4.10
CA LYS A 15 -0.63 -15.47 3.73
C LYS A 15 -1.80 -15.26 4.69
N SER A 16 -2.56 -16.32 5.03
CA SER A 16 -3.71 -16.24 5.94
C SER A 16 -3.30 -15.92 7.37
N THR A 17 -2.17 -16.46 7.85
CA THR A 17 -1.62 -16.12 9.17
C THR A 17 -1.32 -14.63 9.23
N LEU A 18 -0.61 -14.10 8.23
CA LEU A 18 -0.27 -12.68 8.15
C LEU A 18 -1.53 -11.79 8.07
N PHE A 19 -2.53 -12.18 7.27
CA PHE A 19 -3.79 -11.44 7.19
C PHE A 19 -4.57 -11.46 8.51
N ASN A 20 -4.54 -12.57 9.24
CA ASN A 20 -5.16 -12.66 10.57
C ASN A 20 -4.46 -11.75 11.57
N CYS A 21 -3.12 -11.67 11.57
CA CYS A 21 -2.37 -10.76 12.42
C CYS A 21 -2.72 -9.29 12.11
N LEU A 22 -2.82 -8.93 10.83
CA LEU A 22 -3.28 -7.61 10.39
C LEU A 22 -4.72 -7.33 10.86
N SER A 23 -5.61 -8.31 10.77
CA SER A 23 -7.01 -8.17 11.19
C SER A 23 -7.18 -8.10 12.72
N SER A 24 -6.28 -8.72 13.49
CA SER A 24 -6.25 -8.63 14.96
C SER A 24 -5.84 -7.23 15.42
N ALA A 25 -4.98 -6.53 14.69
CA ALA A 25 -4.69 -5.12 14.90
C ALA A 25 -5.93 -4.22 14.71
N LYS A 26 -6.97 -4.69 13.98
CA LYS A 26 -8.27 -4.05 13.81
C LYS A 26 -9.10 -4.02 15.11
N ALA A 27 -9.02 -5.05 15.95
CA ALA A 27 -9.84 -5.16 17.16
C ALA A 27 -9.54 -4.05 18.18
N GLN A 28 -8.34 -3.48 18.16
CA GLN A 28 -7.95 -2.33 18.99
C GLN A 28 -8.49 -1.00 18.43
N ALA A 29 -8.89 -0.96 17.14
CA ALA A 29 -9.45 0.20 16.45
C ALA A 29 -10.99 0.18 16.35
N ALA A 30 -11.69 -0.73 17.03
CA ALA A 30 -13.11 -1.07 16.86
C ALA A 30 -14.13 0.04 17.21
N ASN A 31 -13.72 1.28 17.40
CA ASN A 31 -14.61 2.41 17.68
C ASN A 31 -14.89 3.31 16.45
N PHE A 32 -14.56 2.83 15.22
CA PHE A 32 -14.89 3.60 14.01
C PHE A 32 -16.30 3.26 13.51
N PRO A 33 -17.26 4.22 13.53
CA PRO A 33 -18.55 4.05 12.87
C PRO A 33 -18.32 4.02 11.35
N PHE A 34 -19.04 3.13 10.64
CA PHE A 34 -19.07 2.97 9.16
C PHE A 34 -18.09 2.00 8.49
N CYS A 35 -17.46 1.08 9.18
CA CYS A 35 -16.78 -0.03 8.50
C CYS A 35 -17.79 -1.11 8.11
N THR A 36 -18.14 -1.19 6.83
CA THR A 36 -18.81 -2.37 6.26
C THR A 36 -17.84 -3.55 6.34
N ILE A 37 -18.24 -4.63 7.02
CA ILE A 37 -17.44 -5.86 7.12
C ILE A 37 -17.71 -6.65 5.85
N GLU A 38 -16.90 -6.44 4.82
CA GLU A 38 -16.84 -7.36 3.70
C GLU A 38 -15.92 -8.54 4.08
N PRO A 39 -16.30 -9.78 3.77
CA PRO A 39 -15.41 -10.91 3.98
C PRO A 39 -14.12 -10.69 3.17
N ASN A 40 -12.98 -10.91 3.81
CA ASN A 40 -11.63 -10.76 3.26
C ASN A 40 -11.13 -9.30 3.05
N VAL A 41 -11.81 -8.28 3.59
CA VAL A 41 -11.31 -6.90 3.62
C VAL A 41 -11.02 -6.48 5.06
N GLY A 42 -9.76 -6.15 5.34
CA GLY A 42 -9.32 -5.58 6.60
C GLY A 42 -9.10 -4.07 6.46
N VAL A 43 -9.83 -3.26 7.25
CA VAL A 43 -9.47 -1.85 7.44
C VAL A 43 -8.53 -1.77 8.63
N ILE A 44 -7.29 -1.34 8.40
CA ILE A 44 -6.20 -1.45 9.35
C ILE A 44 -5.71 -0.07 9.70
N THR A 45 -5.48 0.17 10.99
CA THR A 45 -4.93 1.41 11.51
C THR A 45 -3.46 1.54 11.16
N VAL A 46 -3.07 2.68 10.59
CA VAL A 46 -1.66 3.01 10.32
C VAL A 46 -1.00 3.45 11.63
N PRO A 47 0.04 2.74 12.11
CA PRO A 47 0.77 3.14 13.30
C PRO A 47 1.48 4.48 13.10
N ASP A 48 1.18 5.47 13.96
CA ASP A 48 1.80 6.79 13.90
C ASP A 48 2.00 7.35 15.30
N GLU A 49 3.23 7.31 15.81
CA GLU A 49 3.59 7.80 17.14
C GLU A 49 3.40 9.32 17.29
N ARG A 50 3.37 10.06 16.16
CA ARG A 50 3.15 11.52 16.18
C ARG A 50 1.82 11.88 16.82
N LEU A 51 0.79 11.06 16.61
CA LEU A 51 -0.55 11.28 17.17
C LEU A 51 -0.53 11.16 18.69
N THR A 52 0.19 10.16 19.23
CA THR A 52 0.32 9.96 20.68
C THR A 52 1.03 11.13 21.34
N LYS A 53 2.16 11.55 20.77
CA LYS A 53 2.93 12.70 21.28
C LYS A 53 2.15 14.02 21.20
N LEU A 54 1.40 14.24 20.14
CA LEU A 54 0.51 15.41 20.04
C LEU A 54 -0.63 15.34 21.07
N ALA A 55 -1.19 14.16 21.32
CA ALA A 55 -2.25 13.98 22.30
C ALA A 55 -1.78 14.26 23.72
N GLU A 56 -0.52 13.96 24.06
CA GLU A 56 0.09 14.31 25.36
C GLU A 56 0.18 15.83 25.58
N ILE A 57 0.27 16.62 24.49
CA ILE A 57 0.33 18.09 24.54
C ILE A 57 -1.06 18.71 24.52
N VAL A 58 -1.90 18.23 23.61
CA VAL A 58 -3.21 18.86 23.31
C VAL A 58 -4.31 18.35 24.26
N HIS A 59 -4.13 17.16 24.86
CA HIS A 59 -5.13 16.47 25.70
C HIS A 59 -6.51 16.36 25.01
N PRO A 60 -6.58 15.77 23.79
CA PRO A 60 -7.81 15.72 23.02
C PRO A 60 -8.84 14.75 23.62
N GLY A 61 -10.10 14.95 23.29
CA GLY A 61 -11.17 14.02 23.64
C GLY A 61 -11.03 12.65 22.98
N ARG A 62 -10.37 12.59 21.81
CA ARG A 62 -10.07 11.34 21.09
C ARG A 62 -8.90 11.48 20.13
N ILE A 63 -8.28 10.33 19.80
CA ILE A 63 -7.26 10.20 18.74
C ILE A 63 -7.86 9.40 17.59
N VAL A 64 -7.70 9.90 16.36
CA VAL A 64 -8.21 9.26 15.14
C VAL A 64 -7.05 9.03 14.17
N PRO A 65 -6.47 7.82 14.13
CA PRO A 65 -5.37 7.50 13.22
C PRO A 65 -5.84 7.36 11.78
N ALA A 66 -4.91 7.39 10.83
CA ALA A 66 -5.15 7.02 9.45
C ALA A 66 -5.42 5.51 9.32
N THR A 67 -6.10 5.12 8.26
CA THR A 67 -6.38 3.71 7.96
C THR A 67 -6.04 3.38 6.52
N CYS A 68 -5.66 2.12 6.25
CA CYS A 68 -5.57 1.57 4.90
C CYS A 68 -6.42 0.29 4.80
N GLU A 69 -6.84 -0.04 3.59
CA GLU A 69 -7.57 -1.27 3.32
C GLU A 69 -6.61 -2.33 2.77
N ILE A 70 -6.65 -3.51 3.37
CA ILE A 70 -5.92 -4.68 2.91
C ILE A 70 -6.93 -5.79 2.62
N VAL A 71 -6.83 -6.36 1.40
CA VAL A 71 -7.74 -7.39 0.90
C VAL A 71 -7.00 -8.72 0.85
N ASP A 72 -7.51 -9.75 1.55
CA ASP A 72 -7.02 -11.11 1.37
C ASP A 72 -7.57 -11.68 0.06
N ILE A 73 -6.68 -11.84 -0.90
CA ILE A 73 -7.02 -12.45 -2.18
C ILE A 73 -6.71 -13.94 -2.10
N ALA A 74 -7.74 -14.77 -2.27
CA ALA A 74 -7.61 -16.23 -2.20
C ALA A 74 -6.44 -16.72 -3.07
N GLY A 75 -5.69 -17.72 -2.57
CA GLY A 75 -4.44 -18.17 -3.20
C GLY A 75 -4.61 -18.54 -4.68
N LEU A 76 -3.63 -18.11 -5.47
CA LEU A 76 -3.51 -18.49 -6.87
C LEU A 76 -3.06 -19.96 -6.96
N VAL A 77 -3.69 -20.72 -7.85
CA VAL A 77 -3.20 -22.02 -8.32
C VAL A 77 -2.69 -21.86 -9.74
N LYS A 78 -1.62 -22.56 -10.08
CA LYS A 78 -1.07 -22.61 -11.44
C LYS A 78 -2.17 -22.94 -12.47
N GLY A 79 -2.24 -22.15 -13.55
CA GLY A 79 -3.28 -22.30 -14.58
C GLY A 79 -4.53 -21.46 -14.35
N ALA A 80 -4.51 -20.52 -13.41
CA ALA A 80 -5.65 -19.65 -13.11
C ALA A 80 -6.05 -18.74 -14.28
N SER A 81 -5.10 -18.34 -15.12
CA SER A 81 -5.34 -17.53 -16.33
C SER A 81 -6.11 -18.30 -17.41
N LYS A 82 -6.01 -19.64 -17.44
CA LYS A 82 -6.70 -20.53 -18.38
C LYS A 82 -7.98 -21.12 -17.80
N GLY A 83 -8.23 -20.91 -16.50
CA GLY A 83 -9.27 -21.57 -15.73
C GLY A 83 -10.62 -20.92 -15.83
N GLU A 84 -11.65 -21.74 -15.86
CA GLU A 84 -13.01 -21.35 -15.56
C GLU A 84 -13.20 -21.22 -14.04
N GLY A 85 -13.88 -20.17 -13.58
CA GLY A 85 -14.33 -20.07 -12.18
C GLY A 85 -13.37 -19.34 -11.23
N LEU A 86 -12.69 -20.05 -10.32
CA LEU A 86 -11.93 -19.45 -9.20
C LEU A 86 -10.75 -18.56 -9.66
N GLY A 87 -10.06 -18.94 -10.76
CA GLY A 87 -8.95 -18.15 -11.30
C GLY A 87 -9.38 -16.77 -11.80
N ASN A 88 -10.49 -16.68 -12.54
CA ASN A 88 -11.02 -15.40 -12.99
C ASN A 88 -11.48 -14.50 -11.85
N LYS A 89 -12.03 -15.09 -10.77
CA LYS A 89 -12.42 -14.35 -9.58
C LYS A 89 -11.18 -13.78 -8.86
N PHE A 90 -10.12 -14.57 -8.75
CA PHE A 90 -8.84 -14.14 -8.19
C PHE A 90 -8.26 -12.94 -8.96
N LEU A 91 -8.16 -13.04 -10.28
CA LEU A 91 -7.65 -11.96 -11.14
C LEU A 91 -8.55 -10.72 -11.12
N GLY A 92 -9.87 -10.90 -10.98
CA GLY A 92 -10.84 -9.82 -10.77
C GLY A 92 -10.59 -9.08 -9.46
N ASN A 93 -10.37 -9.80 -8.36
CA ASN A 93 -10.08 -9.20 -7.06
C ASN A 93 -8.76 -8.40 -7.08
N ILE A 94 -7.70 -8.90 -7.73
CA ILE A 94 -6.46 -8.14 -7.90
C ILE A 94 -6.72 -6.86 -8.71
N ARG A 95 -7.57 -6.90 -9.73
CA ARG A 95 -7.87 -5.72 -10.55
C ARG A 95 -8.46 -4.58 -9.72
N GLU A 96 -9.25 -4.89 -8.70
CA GLU A 96 -9.89 -3.92 -7.79
C GLU A 96 -8.95 -3.33 -6.73
N THR A 97 -7.71 -3.81 -6.64
CA THR A 97 -6.70 -3.26 -5.72
C THR A 97 -5.78 -2.27 -6.42
N ASP A 98 -5.13 -1.39 -5.67
CA ASP A 98 -4.23 -0.35 -6.17
C ASP A 98 -2.75 -0.78 -6.09
N ALA A 99 -2.42 -1.70 -5.19
CA ALA A 99 -1.08 -2.26 -5.01
C ALA A 99 -1.16 -3.74 -4.60
N ILE A 100 -0.05 -4.45 -4.74
CA ILE A 100 0.09 -5.87 -4.45
C ILE A 100 1.11 -6.08 -3.32
N ILE A 101 0.71 -6.83 -2.29
CA ILE A 101 1.60 -7.40 -1.27
C ILE A 101 1.80 -8.87 -1.63
N HIS A 102 2.96 -9.22 -2.14
CA HIS A 102 3.27 -10.57 -2.61
C HIS A 102 4.02 -11.34 -1.52
N VAL A 103 3.33 -12.26 -0.86
CA VAL A 103 3.89 -13.09 0.21
C VAL A 103 4.57 -14.31 -0.38
N LEU A 104 5.84 -14.51 -0.01
CA LEU A 104 6.71 -15.59 -0.48
C LEU A 104 7.18 -16.43 0.72
N ARG A 105 7.20 -17.74 0.55
CA ARG A 105 7.72 -18.66 1.56
C ARG A 105 9.25 -18.66 1.52
N CYS A 106 9.87 -18.22 2.61
CA CYS A 106 11.31 -18.16 2.81
C CYS A 106 11.77 -18.95 4.06
N PHE A 107 11.10 -20.04 4.39
CA PHE A 107 11.41 -20.91 5.53
C PHE A 107 11.23 -22.37 5.14
N ASP A 108 12.03 -23.24 5.74
CA ASP A 108 11.93 -24.69 5.56
C ASP A 108 10.98 -25.28 6.63
N ASP A 109 10.05 -26.14 6.20
CA ASP A 109 9.19 -26.94 7.06
C ASP A 109 8.75 -28.18 6.29
N ASP A 110 9.21 -29.33 6.72
CA ASP A 110 8.96 -30.63 6.06
C ASP A 110 7.47 -31.04 6.11
N ASN A 111 6.69 -30.46 7.03
CA ASN A 111 5.25 -30.73 7.17
C ASN A 111 4.40 -29.91 6.20
N ILE A 112 4.97 -28.91 5.55
CA ILE A 112 4.24 -28.00 4.65
C ILE A 112 4.53 -28.40 3.20
N VAL A 113 3.50 -28.92 2.54
CA VAL A 113 3.58 -29.28 1.11
C VAL A 113 3.61 -28.01 0.25
N ARG A 114 4.60 -27.95 -0.65
CA ARG A 114 4.70 -26.91 -1.69
C ARG A 114 4.08 -27.40 -2.99
N GLU A 115 3.29 -26.57 -3.64
CA GLU A 115 2.81 -26.84 -4.99
C GLU A 115 3.99 -26.76 -5.98
N GLY A 116 4.35 -27.89 -6.60
CA GLY A 116 5.46 -27.98 -7.55
C GLY A 116 6.74 -28.64 -7.05
N GLY A 117 6.81 -29.11 -5.80
CA GLY A 117 7.95 -29.84 -5.27
C GLY A 117 8.16 -29.71 -3.77
N SER A 118 9.16 -30.45 -3.23
CA SER A 118 9.45 -30.46 -1.79
C SER A 118 10.40 -29.34 -1.35
N ALA A 119 11.24 -28.81 -2.23
CA ALA A 119 12.21 -27.78 -1.88
C ALA A 119 11.59 -26.38 -1.92
N VAL A 120 11.94 -25.52 -0.95
CA VAL A 120 11.56 -24.11 -0.92
C VAL A 120 12.27 -23.37 -2.07
N ASN A 121 11.51 -22.66 -2.88
CA ASN A 121 12.04 -21.86 -3.98
C ASN A 121 11.19 -20.60 -4.20
N PRO A 122 11.48 -19.51 -3.48
CA PRO A 122 10.69 -18.28 -3.56
C PRO A 122 10.77 -17.59 -4.93
N LEU A 123 11.83 -17.83 -5.72
CA LEU A 123 11.95 -17.30 -7.08
C LEU A 123 10.93 -17.94 -8.00
N GLU A 124 10.83 -19.25 -7.97
CA GLU A 124 9.84 -20.00 -8.77
C GLU A 124 8.41 -19.68 -8.33
N ASP A 125 8.17 -19.51 -7.01
CA ASP A 125 6.87 -19.12 -6.48
C ASP A 125 6.45 -17.73 -6.99
N LYS A 126 7.40 -16.79 -7.05
CA LYS A 126 7.20 -15.47 -7.65
C LYS A 126 6.88 -15.56 -9.15
N GLU A 127 7.67 -16.34 -9.89
CA GLU A 127 7.51 -16.49 -11.34
C GLU A 127 6.15 -17.12 -11.70
N ILE A 128 5.64 -18.04 -10.91
CA ILE A 128 4.31 -18.63 -11.11
C ILE A 128 3.24 -17.53 -11.06
N ILE A 129 3.24 -16.69 -10.04
CA ILE A 129 2.27 -15.60 -9.89
C ILE A 129 2.45 -14.57 -11.01
N ASP A 130 3.67 -14.11 -11.25
CA ASP A 130 3.94 -13.13 -12.31
C ASP A 130 3.45 -13.63 -13.67
N THR A 131 3.73 -14.89 -14.01
CA THR A 131 3.29 -15.49 -15.28
C THR A 131 1.78 -15.47 -15.45
N GLU A 132 1.02 -15.85 -14.41
CA GLU A 132 -0.44 -15.83 -14.46
C GLU A 132 -1.01 -14.42 -14.64
N LEU A 133 -0.42 -13.43 -13.98
CA LEU A 133 -0.81 -12.02 -14.13
C LEU A 133 -0.43 -11.48 -15.52
N GLN A 134 0.77 -11.80 -16.02
CA GLN A 134 1.25 -11.41 -17.34
C GLN A 134 0.37 -11.98 -18.47
N LEU A 135 0.01 -13.26 -18.37
CA LEU A 135 -0.87 -13.90 -19.36
C LEU A 135 -2.25 -13.21 -19.42
N LYS A 136 -2.79 -12.79 -18.25
CA LYS A 136 -4.05 -12.07 -18.22
C LYS A 136 -3.95 -10.65 -18.77
N ASP A 137 -2.85 -9.99 -18.52
CA ASP A 137 -2.58 -8.67 -19.10
C ASP A 137 -2.39 -8.76 -20.63
N LEU A 138 -1.68 -9.78 -21.14
CA LEU A 138 -1.54 -10.04 -22.57
C LEU A 138 -2.89 -10.21 -23.26
N GLU A 139 -3.81 -11.01 -22.68
CA GLU A 139 -5.17 -11.17 -23.19
C GLU A 139 -5.89 -9.80 -23.30
N THR A 140 -5.76 -8.98 -22.27
CA THR A 140 -6.37 -7.64 -22.25
C THR A 140 -5.76 -6.73 -23.33
N ILE A 141 -4.42 -6.72 -23.45
CA ILE A 141 -3.69 -5.91 -24.42
C ILE A 141 -3.99 -6.32 -25.84
N GLU A 142 -3.97 -7.61 -26.17
CA GLU A 142 -4.24 -8.11 -27.52
C GLU A 142 -5.67 -7.77 -27.98
N GLY A 143 -6.64 -7.91 -27.07
CA GLY A 143 -8.02 -7.52 -27.33
C GLY A 143 -8.18 -6.02 -27.61
N GLN A 144 -7.47 -5.16 -26.89
CA GLN A 144 -7.47 -3.71 -27.08
C GLN A 144 -6.68 -3.30 -28.32
N LEU A 145 -5.50 -3.88 -28.54
CA LEU A 145 -4.60 -3.56 -29.65
C LEU A 145 -5.29 -3.80 -31.00
N SER A 146 -5.95 -4.95 -31.18
CA SER A 146 -6.71 -5.27 -32.37
C SER A 146 -7.79 -4.23 -32.70
N LYS A 147 -8.45 -3.67 -31.69
CA LYS A 147 -9.47 -2.62 -31.85
C LYS A 147 -8.83 -1.28 -32.21
N GLN A 148 -7.79 -0.86 -31.46
CA GLN A 148 -7.17 0.44 -31.65
C GLN A 148 -6.42 0.56 -32.97
N GLN A 149 -5.77 -0.51 -33.45
CA GLN A 149 -5.14 -0.55 -34.77
C GLN A 149 -6.14 -0.31 -35.89
N LYS A 150 -7.35 -0.90 -35.83
CA LYS A 150 -8.42 -0.65 -36.83
C LYS A 150 -8.86 0.81 -36.82
N ILE A 151 -9.03 1.41 -35.64
CA ILE A 151 -9.43 2.83 -35.50
C ILE A 151 -8.31 3.74 -36.04
N ALA A 152 -7.05 3.46 -35.69
CA ALA A 152 -5.91 4.24 -36.16
C ALA A 152 -5.70 4.18 -37.68
N ALA A 153 -6.08 3.09 -38.32
CA ALA A 153 -6.00 2.90 -39.79
C ALA A 153 -7.06 3.67 -40.59
N ILE A 154 -8.23 3.95 -39.97
CA ILE A 154 -9.38 4.57 -40.70
C ILE A 154 -9.26 6.10 -40.78
N GLY A 155 -8.36 6.73 -40.00
CA GLY A 155 -8.23 8.19 -39.97
C GLY A 155 -7.03 8.69 -39.18
N ASN A 156 -6.88 10.01 -39.11
CA ASN A 156 -5.81 10.62 -38.34
C ASN A 156 -6.21 10.76 -36.85
N ASN A 157 -6.69 9.69 -36.25
CA ASN A 157 -7.08 9.67 -34.83
C ASN A 157 -5.83 9.60 -33.93
N LYS A 158 -5.51 10.73 -33.28
CA LYS A 158 -4.34 10.85 -32.41
C LYS A 158 -4.44 9.95 -31.19
N ASP A 159 -5.62 9.85 -30.57
CA ASP A 159 -5.83 9.04 -29.37
C ASP A 159 -5.64 7.55 -29.66
N ALA A 160 -6.11 7.09 -30.81
CA ALA A 160 -5.89 5.70 -31.21
C ALA A 160 -4.41 5.39 -31.49
N LYS A 161 -3.64 6.35 -32.01
CA LYS A 161 -2.19 6.18 -32.21
C LYS A 161 -1.44 6.11 -30.89
N VAL A 162 -1.79 6.95 -29.91
CA VAL A 162 -1.25 6.89 -28.54
C VAL A 162 -1.60 5.54 -27.91
N ALA A 163 -2.84 5.09 -28.02
CA ALA A 163 -3.27 3.80 -27.53
C ALA A 163 -2.47 2.63 -28.12
N VAL A 164 -2.24 2.63 -29.45
CA VAL A 164 -1.43 1.60 -30.12
C VAL A 164 0.01 1.62 -29.61
N SER A 165 0.64 2.79 -29.49
CA SER A 165 2.02 2.93 -28.98
C SER A 165 2.15 2.32 -27.58
N VAL A 166 1.23 2.66 -26.66
CA VAL A 166 1.23 2.14 -25.28
C VAL A 166 1.02 0.63 -25.25
N LEU A 167 0.04 0.12 -26.01
CA LEU A 167 -0.28 -1.31 -26.02
C LEU A 167 0.85 -2.15 -26.62
N GLU A 168 1.52 -1.66 -27.68
CA GLU A 168 2.68 -2.34 -28.29
C GLU A 168 3.88 -2.36 -27.32
N ALA A 169 4.17 -1.27 -26.60
CA ALA A 169 5.22 -1.22 -25.61
C ALA A 169 4.98 -2.21 -24.44
N TYR A 170 3.76 -2.28 -23.95
CA TYR A 170 3.40 -3.25 -22.92
C TYR A 170 3.48 -4.69 -23.43
N LYS A 171 2.98 -4.95 -24.65
CA LYS A 171 3.05 -6.28 -25.24
C LYS A 171 4.51 -6.74 -25.37
N GLU A 172 5.38 -5.89 -25.89
CA GLU A 172 6.81 -6.20 -26.03
C GLU A 172 7.48 -6.56 -24.67
N ALA A 173 7.14 -5.82 -23.61
CA ALA A 173 7.67 -6.11 -22.27
C ALA A 173 7.17 -7.46 -21.74
N LEU A 174 5.86 -7.71 -21.85
CA LEU A 174 5.27 -8.97 -21.36
C LEU A 174 5.72 -10.18 -22.18
N ASP A 175 5.90 -10.05 -23.50
CA ASP A 175 6.45 -11.11 -24.37
C ASP A 175 7.91 -11.49 -23.99
N LYS A 176 8.63 -10.56 -23.34
CA LYS A 176 9.99 -10.80 -22.77
C LYS A 176 9.94 -11.33 -21.33
N GLY A 177 8.77 -11.58 -20.77
CA GLY A 177 8.60 -12.00 -19.38
C GLY A 177 8.79 -10.87 -18.35
N LEU A 178 8.77 -9.60 -18.79
CA LEU A 178 8.85 -8.44 -17.90
C LEU A 178 7.45 -7.98 -17.52
N ASN A 179 7.28 -7.50 -16.30
CA ASN A 179 6.02 -6.94 -15.83
C ASN A 179 5.74 -5.56 -16.44
N ALA A 180 4.49 -5.20 -16.66
CA ALA A 180 4.10 -3.92 -17.27
C ALA A 180 4.65 -2.70 -16.49
N ARG A 181 4.85 -2.81 -15.17
CA ARG A 181 5.47 -1.75 -14.33
C ARG A 181 6.90 -1.40 -14.72
N SER A 182 7.59 -2.23 -15.52
CA SER A 182 8.92 -1.93 -16.04
C SER A 182 8.92 -0.93 -17.20
N VAL A 183 7.75 -0.67 -17.79
CA VAL A 183 7.59 0.26 -18.92
C VAL A 183 7.27 1.65 -18.40
N THR A 184 8.00 2.65 -18.88
CA THR A 184 7.76 4.06 -18.55
C THR A 184 7.35 4.84 -19.78
N PHE A 185 6.44 5.80 -19.61
CA PHE A 185 5.95 6.68 -20.68
C PHE A 185 6.29 8.14 -20.35
N GLU A 186 6.73 8.89 -21.35
CA GLU A 186 7.13 10.29 -21.15
C GLU A 186 5.95 11.26 -21.32
N SER A 187 5.02 10.98 -22.24
CA SER A 187 3.88 11.87 -22.50
C SER A 187 2.75 11.65 -21.51
N LYS A 188 2.07 12.74 -21.12
CA LYS A 188 0.91 12.67 -20.21
C LYS A 188 -0.26 11.87 -20.79
N GLU A 189 -0.41 11.93 -22.10
CA GLU A 189 -1.46 11.20 -22.84
C GLU A 189 -1.22 9.68 -22.74
N GLU A 190 0.03 9.24 -22.94
CA GLU A 190 0.40 7.82 -22.79
C GLU A 190 0.27 7.37 -21.34
N GLN A 191 0.76 8.15 -20.37
CA GLN A 191 0.63 7.85 -18.94
C GLN A 191 -0.83 7.67 -18.54
N ARG A 192 -1.72 8.56 -19.01
CA ARG A 192 -3.16 8.47 -18.75
C ARG A 192 -3.75 7.22 -19.35
N TYR A 193 -3.48 6.94 -20.64
CA TYR A 193 -3.99 5.74 -21.30
C TYR A 193 -3.48 4.46 -20.62
N ALA A 194 -2.19 4.42 -20.27
CA ALA A 194 -1.58 3.32 -19.54
C ALA A 194 -2.27 3.04 -18.20
N HIS A 195 -2.55 4.09 -17.44
CA HIS A 195 -3.27 4.01 -16.15
C HIS A 195 -4.69 3.46 -16.35
N ASP A 196 -5.41 3.92 -17.36
CA ASP A 196 -6.81 3.54 -17.64
C ASP A 196 -6.96 2.08 -18.14
N LEU A 197 -5.86 1.39 -18.44
CA LEU A 197 -5.87 -0.05 -18.80
C LEU A 197 -6.03 -0.96 -17.57
N PHE A 198 -5.76 -0.50 -16.37
CA PHE A 198 -5.82 -1.27 -15.12
C PHE A 198 -5.10 -2.63 -15.21
N LEU A 199 -3.91 -2.66 -15.82
CA LEU A 199 -3.12 -3.88 -15.95
C LEU A 199 -2.69 -4.37 -14.56
N LEU A 200 -2.72 -5.69 -14.39
CA LEU A 200 -2.39 -6.34 -13.11
C LEU A 200 -0.90 -6.19 -12.78
N THR A 201 -0.04 -6.39 -13.79
CA THR A 201 1.42 -6.31 -13.64
C THR A 201 1.96 -4.87 -13.69
N ALA A 202 1.11 -3.86 -13.95
CA ALA A 202 1.46 -2.45 -13.82
C ALA A 202 1.39 -1.94 -12.38
N LYS A 203 0.68 -2.66 -11.50
CA LYS A 203 0.51 -2.27 -10.09
C LYS A 203 1.85 -2.32 -9.35
N PRO A 204 2.09 -1.37 -8.42
CA PRO A 204 3.25 -1.44 -7.53
C PRO A 204 3.18 -2.70 -6.66
N VAL A 205 4.34 -3.25 -6.34
CA VAL A 205 4.47 -4.49 -5.58
C VAL A 205 5.41 -4.32 -4.39
N LEU A 206 5.01 -4.91 -3.25
CA LEU A 206 5.87 -5.13 -2.09
C LEU A 206 6.04 -6.64 -1.91
N TYR A 207 7.28 -7.12 -1.96
CA TYR A 207 7.59 -8.50 -1.66
C TYR A 207 7.71 -8.71 -0.16
N VAL A 208 6.99 -9.70 0.38
CA VAL A 208 7.03 -10.07 1.79
C VAL A 208 7.60 -11.47 1.91
N CYS A 209 8.84 -11.56 2.38
CA CYS A 209 9.53 -12.81 2.66
C CYS A 209 9.11 -13.32 4.03
N ASN A 210 8.24 -14.34 4.07
CA ASN A 210 7.88 -15.00 5.32
C ASN A 210 8.97 -16.00 5.69
N VAL A 211 9.67 -15.71 6.79
CA VAL A 211 10.80 -16.48 7.32
C VAL A 211 10.44 -17.16 8.64
N ASP A 212 11.34 -17.99 9.15
CA ASP A 212 11.29 -18.50 10.54
C ASP A 212 11.66 -17.40 11.55
N GLU A 213 11.42 -17.65 12.84
CA GLU A 213 11.70 -16.71 13.93
C GLU A 213 13.18 -16.31 13.99
N ALA A 214 14.10 -17.27 13.78
CA ALA A 214 15.54 -17.01 13.86
C ALA A 214 15.99 -16.01 12.78
N ALA A 215 15.32 -15.97 11.65
CA ALA A 215 15.60 -15.08 10.53
C ALA A 215 14.77 -13.78 10.54
N ALA A 216 13.90 -13.57 11.53
CA ALA A 216 12.96 -12.43 11.57
C ALA A 216 13.66 -11.06 11.49
N LYS A 217 14.87 -10.94 12.08
CA LYS A 217 15.65 -9.71 12.10
C LYS A 217 16.53 -9.51 10.86
N THR A 218 17.23 -10.56 10.45
CA THR A 218 18.31 -10.45 9.45
C THR A 218 17.96 -11.03 8.08
N GLY A 219 16.86 -11.77 7.99
CA GLY A 219 16.56 -12.57 6.80
C GLY A 219 17.43 -13.83 6.71
N ASN A 220 17.37 -14.50 5.58
CA ASN A 220 18.12 -15.71 5.26
C ASN A 220 18.44 -15.77 3.76
N GLN A 221 19.08 -16.85 3.32
CA GLN A 221 19.46 -17.05 1.91
C GLN A 221 18.27 -16.89 0.92
N TYR A 222 17.05 -17.26 1.32
CA TYR A 222 15.86 -17.14 0.48
C TYR A 222 15.43 -15.69 0.33
N SER A 223 15.40 -14.93 1.45
CA SER A 223 15.10 -13.51 1.42
C SER A 223 16.16 -12.70 0.65
N ASP A 224 17.45 -13.10 0.73
CA ASP A 224 18.53 -12.46 -0.04
C ASP A 224 18.35 -12.62 -1.55
N MET A 225 17.79 -13.75 -2.00
CA MET A 225 17.46 -13.97 -3.41
C MET A 225 16.36 -12.99 -3.87
N ILE A 226 15.33 -12.84 -3.07
CA ILE A 226 14.21 -11.91 -3.36
C ILE A 226 14.67 -10.45 -3.29
N GLN A 227 15.54 -10.10 -2.34
CA GLN A 227 16.11 -8.75 -2.24
C GLN A 227 16.76 -8.31 -3.56
N LYS A 228 17.59 -9.18 -4.16
CA LYS A 228 18.26 -8.88 -5.44
C LYS A 228 17.27 -8.66 -6.58
N ILE A 229 16.19 -9.45 -6.62
CA ILE A 229 15.14 -9.28 -7.63
C ILE A 229 14.37 -7.97 -7.37
N ALA A 230 13.97 -7.70 -6.14
CA ALA A 230 13.27 -6.48 -5.79
C ALA A 230 14.08 -5.23 -6.19
N GLU A 231 15.39 -5.22 -5.89
CA GLU A 231 16.30 -4.14 -6.31
C GLU A 231 16.35 -3.97 -7.83
N SER A 232 16.42 -5.08 -8.59
CA SER A 232 16.44 -5.04 -10.06
C SER A 232 15.13 -4.55 -10.68
N GLU A 233 14.00 -4.76 -10.00
CA GLU A 233 12.68 -4.31 -10.42
C GLU A 233 12.30 -2.92 -9.87
N GLY A 234 13.15 -2.32 -9.02
CA GLY A 234 12.83 -1.07 -8.32
C GLY A 234 11.67 -1.24 -7.33
N ALA A 235 11.45 -2.47 -6.84
CA ALA A 235 10.44 -2.81 -5.84
C ALA A 235 11.06 -2.87 -4.44
N GLU A 236 10.20 -2.80 -3.43
CA GLU A 236 10.62 -2.98 -2.03
C GLU A 236 10.40 -4.42 -1.56
N MET A 237 11.16 -4.81 -0.55
CA MET A 237 11.04 -6.11 0.11
C MET A 237 11.02 -5.94 1.64
N LEU A 238 10.27 -6.81 2.30
CA LEU A 238 10.15 -6.86 3.75
C LEU A 238 10.29 -8.30 4.24
N VAL A 239 11.09 -8.49 5.30
CA VAL A 239 11.21 -9.77 6.01
C VAL A 239 10.23 -9.77 7.19
N ILE A 240 9.41 -10.82 7.28
CA ILE A 240 8.45 -11.03 8.37
C ILE A 240 8.45 -12.51 8.77
N ALA A 241 8.40 -12.80 10.07
CA ALA A 241 8.11 -14.12 10.59
C ALA A 241 6.63 -14.19 11.00
N ALA A 242 5.76 -14.65 10.10
CA ALA A 242 4.31 -14.58 10.30
C ALA A 242 3.85 -15.33 11.57
N LYS A 243 4.51 -16.43 11.94
CA LYS A 243 4.24 -17.14 13.18
C LYS A 243 4.58 -16.33 14.42
N THR A 244 5.72 -15.66 14.43
CA THR A 244 6.13 -14.74 15.50
C THR A 244 5.16 -13.56 15.64
N GLU A 245 4.65 -13.04 14.51
CA GLU A 245 3.62 -11.99 14.53
C GLU A 245 2.29 -12.49 15.15
N GLU A 246 1.93 -13.75 14.95
CA GLU A 246 0.77 -14.37 15.59
C GLU A 246 0.96 -14.47 17.11
N ASP A 247 2.16 -14.84 17.56
CA ASP A 247 2.51 -14.87 18.98
C ASP A 247 2.45 -13.46 19.59
N ILE A 248 3.02 -12.45 18.94
CA ILE A 248 2.94 -11.03 19.37
C ILE A 248 1.48 -10.55 19.44
N ALA A 249 0.66 -10.92 18.44
CA ALA A 249 -0.76 -10.54 18.39
C ALA A 249 -1.57 -11.14 19.53
N SER A 250 -1.15 -12.30 20.07
CA SER A 250 -1.80 -13.00 21.18
C SER A 250 -1.53 -12.36 22.54
N LEU A 251 -0.49 -11.53 22.67
CA LEU A 251 -0.14 -10.85 23.92
C LEU A 251 -1.12 -9.71 24.20
N GLU A 252 -1.56 -9.62 25.47
CA GLU A 252 -2.61 -8.68 25.86
C GLU A 252 -2.09 -7.27 26.14
N THR A 253 -0.92 -7.16 26.79
CA THR A 253 -0.39 -5.86 27.23
C THR A 253 0.65 -5.29 26.27
N TYR A 254 0.79 -3.97 26.27
CA TYR A 254 1.82 -3.30 25.49
C TYR A 254 3.23 -3.65 26.01
N GLU A 255 3.37 -3.79 27.35
CA GLU A 255 4.61 -4.14 28.03
C GLU A 255 5.08 -5.53 27.60
N ASP A 256 4.18 -6.53 27.56
CA ASP A 256 4.51 -7.88 27.12
C ASP A 256 4.95 -7.90 25.65
N LYS A 257 4.25 -7.18 24.79
CA LYS A 257 4.62 -7.04 23.37
C LYS A 257 6.00 -6.42 23.20
N LYS A 258 6.28 -5.36 23.97
CA LYS A 258 7.56 -4.67 23.91
C LYS A 258 8.69 -5.59 24.42
N MET A 259 8.48 -6.28 25.54
CA MET A 259 9.47 -7.20 26.09
C MET A 259 9.79 -8.33 25.10
N PHE A 260 8.77 -8.88 24.42
CA PHE A 260 8.95 -9.92 23.43
C PHE A 260 9.71 -9.42 22.18
N LEU A 261 9.39 -8.21 21.70
CA LEU A 261 10.15 -7.58 20.61
C LEU A 261 11.61 -7.31 21.00
N ASP A 262 11.86 -6.81 22.20
CA ASP A 262 13.21 -6.55 22.73
C ASP A 262 14.03 -7.86 22.82
N GLU A 263 13.41 -8.98 23.22
CA GLU A 263 14.05 -10.30 23.25
C GLU A 263 14.47 -10.79 21.88
N LEU A 264 13.63 -10.54 20.86
CA LEU A 264 13.95 -10.83 19.47
C LEU A 264 14.88 -9.80 18.81
N GLY A 265 15.18 -8.70 19.51
CA GLY A 265 16.00 -7.60 19.01
C GLY A 265 15.32 -6.83 17.87
N LEU A 266 13.99 -6.77 17.87
CA LEU A 266 13.16 -6.03 16.94
C LEU A 266 12.70 -4.71 17.57
N GLU A 267 12.78 -3.61 16.83
CA GLU A 267 12.31 -2.29 17.29
C GLU A 267 10.78 -2.18 17.24
N GLU A 268 10.16 -2.81 16.25
CA GLU A 268 8.71 -2.88 16.06
C GLU A 268 8.30 -4.19 15.39
N SER A 269 7.01 -4.54 15.46
CA SER A 269 6.47 -5.74 14.83
C SER A 269 6.57 -5.67 13.31
N GLY A 270 6.73 -6.82 12.66
CA GLY A 270 6.72 -6.92 11.21
C GLY A 270 5.39 -6.47 10.61
N VAL A 271 4.28 -6.71 11.31
CA VAL A 271 2.95 -6.23 10.94
C VAL A 271 2.91 -4.69 10.88
N ASN A 272 3.46 -3.99 11.86
CA ASN A 272 3.52 -2.53 11.83
C ASN A 272 4.36 -2.02 10.66
N ARG A 273 5.52 -2.65 10.41
CA ARG A 273 6.37 -2.33 9.25
C ARG A 273 5.63 -2.56 7.95
N LEU A 274 4.88 -3.66 7.83
CA LEU A 274 4.09 -3.98 6.65
C LEU A 274 3.01 -2.92 6.39
N ILE A 275 2.28 -2.48 7.42
CA ILE A 275 1.24 -1.46 7.29
C ILE A 275 1.84 -0.14 6.80
N LYS A 276 2.95 0.29 7.39
CA LYS A 276 3.66 1.51 6.95
C LYS A 276 4.12 1.41 5.50
N LYS A 277 4.73 0.27 5.12
CA LYS A 277 5.19 0.03 3.75
C LYS A 277 4.04 -0.08 2.73
N ALA A 278 2.91 -0.68 3.10
CA ALA A 278 1.71 -0.70 2.26
C ALA A 278 1.16 0.72 2.03
N TYR A 279 1.19 1.56 3.06
CA TYR A 279 0.77 2.96 2.97
C TYR A 279 1.68 3.77 2.03
N GLU A 280 3.00 3.61 2.17
CA GLU A 280 3.99 4.22 1.27
C GLU A 280 3.85 3.71 -0.17
N LEU A 281 3.63 2.40 -0.36
CA LEU A 281 3.44 1.77 -1.67
C LEU A 281 2.25 2.35 -2.43
N LEU A 282 1.19 2.72 -1.70
CA LEU A 282 0.02 3.41 -2.24
C LEU A 282 0.27 4.91 -2.52
N ASN A 283 1.51 5.37 -2.33
CA ASN A 283 1.90 6.78 -2.46
C ASN A 283 1.06 7.73 -1.59
N LEU A 284 0.78 7.27 -0.35
CA LEU A 284 0.00 8.00 0.64
C LEU A 284 0.91 8.66 1.68
N GLU A 285 0.47 9.82 2.12
CA GLU A 285 1.05 10.59 3.22
C GLU A 285 -0.07 11.06 4.15
N THR A 286 0.31 11.59 5.31
CA THR A 286 -0.62 12.00 6.36
C THR A 286 -0.38 13.45 6.77
N PHE A 287 -1.42 14.29 6.75
CA PHE A 287 -1.43 15.53 7.51
C PHE A 287 -2.31 15.37 8.75
N ILE A 288 -2.09 16.22 9.75
CA ILE A 288 -2.73 16.09 11.06
C ILE A 288 -3.54 17.37 11.35
N THR A 289 -4.72 17.19 11.92
CA THR A 289 -5.44 18.27 12.60
C THR A 289 -5.37 18.00 14.11
N ALA A 290 -4.93 18.99 14.88
CA ALA A 290 -4.77 18.88 16.34
C ALA A 290 -5.63 19.93 17.03
N GLY A 291 -6.54 19.47 17.90
CA GLY A 291 -7.44 20.33 18.67
C GLY A 291 -7.99 19.60 19.88
N GLU A 292 -8.66 20.34 20.79
CA GLU A 292 -9.23 19.80 22.03
C GLU A 292 -10.26 18.69 21.82
N MET A 293 -11.00 18.72 20.70
CA MET A 293 -11.99 17.70 20.38
C MET A 293 -11.34 16.42 19.91
N GLU A 294 -10.35 16.53 18.99
CA GLU A 294 -9.66 15.38 18.42
C GLU A 294 -8.27 15.77 17.89
N VAL A 295 -7.37 14.79 17.95
CA VAL A 295 -6.16 14.74 17.14
C VAL A 295 -6.41 13.69 16.05
N LYS A 296 -6.38 14.12 14.78
CA LYS A 296 -6.77 13.26 13.67
C LYS A 296 -5.76 13.29 12.54
N ALA A 297 -5.38 12.11 12.09
CA ALA A 297 -4.62 11.88 10.88
C ALA A 297 -5.53 11.83 9.65
N TRP A 298 -5.15 12.51 8.60
CA TRP A 298 -5.86 12.57 7.33
C TRP A 298 -4.97 12.08 6.21
N THR A 299 -5.43 11.06 5.51
CA THR A 299 -4.70 10.44 4.39
C THR A 299 -4.84 11.28 3.13
N TYR A 300 -3.73 11.52 2.44
CA TYR A 300 -3.71 12.19 1.14
C TYR A 300 -2.65 11.58 0.22
N HIS A 301 -2.73 11.84 -1.08
CA HIS A 301 -1.70 11.41 -2.02
C HIS A 301 -0.50 12.35 -1.99
N LYS A 302 0.68 11.79 -1.89
CA LYS A 302 1.95 12.52 -1.96
C LYS A 302 1.97 13.49 -3.12
N GLY A 303 2.43 14.73 -2.85
CA GLY A 303 2.48 15.78 -3.85
C GLY A 303 1.19 16.58 -4.02
N TRP A 304 0.14 16.28 -3.26
CA TRP A 304 -1.08 17.09 -3.26
C TRP A 304 -0.85 18.47 -2.66
N LYS A 305 -1.59 19.44 -3.18
CA LYS A 305 -1.60 20.83 -2.70
C LYS A 305 -2.64 21.03 -1.61
N ALA A 306 -2.45 22.09 -0.84
CA ALA A 306 -3.32 22.43 0.29
C ALA A 306 -4.84 22.42 -0.01
N PRO A 307 -5.35 22.92 -1.15
CA PRO A 307 -6.79 22.82 -1.46
C PRO A 307 -7.28 21.37 -1.59
N GLN A 308 -6.49 20.48 -2.24
CA GLN A 308 -6.84 19.08 -2.39
C GLN A 308 -6.88 18.37 -1.03
N CYS A 309 -5.91 18.66 -0.15
CA CYS A 309 -5.89 18.14 1.22
C CYS A 309 -7.06 18.70 2.06
N ALA A 310 -7.45 19.94 1.88
CA ALA A 310 -8.65 20.49 2.49
C ALA A 310 -9.91 19.72 2.05
N GLY A 311 -9.96 19.31 0.78
CA GLY A 311 -11.02 18.50 0.18
C GLY A 311 -11.18 17.12 0.82
N VAL A 312 -10.12 16.56 1.40
CA VAL A 312 -10.17 15.30 2.17
C VAL A 312 -11.05 15.44 3.41
N ILE A 313 -11.05 16.61 4.03
CA ILE A 313 -11.90 16.90 5.20
C ILE A 313 -13.34 17.10 4.75
N HIS A 314 -13.54 18.00 3.78
CA HIS A 314 -14.85 18.27 3.20
C HIS A 314 -14.72 18.96 1.83
N THR A 315 -15.59 18.62 0.88
CA THR A 315 -15.57 19.21 -0.47
C THR A 315 -15.72 20.73 -0.48
N ASP A 316 -16.46 21.30 0.49
CA ASP A 316 -16.61 22.76 0.61
C ASP A 316 -15.32 23.44 1.04
N PHE A 317 -14.45 22.74 1.80
CA PHE A 317 -13.14 23.28 2.17
C PHE A 317 -12.22 23.43 0.96
N GLU A 318 -12.30 22.51 0.00
CA GLU A 318 -11.56 22.62 -1.27
C GLU A 318 -12.10 23.79 -2.11
N LYS A 319 -13.43 23.84 -2.32
CA LYS A 319 -14.08 24.85 -3.15
C LYS A 319 -13.90 26.26 -2.60
N GLY A 320 -14.07 26.42 -1.29
CA GLY A 320 -13.97 27.70 -0.59
C GLY A 320 -12.58 28.02 -0.05
N PHE A 321 -11.53 27.25 -0.41
CA PHE A 321 -10.19 27.38 0.13
C PHE A 321 -9.65 28.82 0.01
N ILE A 322 -9.21 29.38 1.13
CA ILE A 322 -8.58 30.69 1.22
C ILE A 322 -7.09 30.54 1.47
N ARG A 323 -6.71 29.85 2.56
CA ARG A 323 -5.35 29.59 3.00
C ARG A 323 -5.30 28.41 3.98
N ALA A 324 -4.10 27.84 4.18
CA ALA A 324 -3.81 26.92 5.26
C ALA A 324 -2.85 27.56 6.26
N GLU A 325 -3.12 27.38 7.56
CA GLU A 325 -2.17 27.63 8.62
C GLU A 325 -1.45 26.30 8.86
N VAL A 326 -0.12 26.29 8.71
CA VAL A 326 0.70 25.09 8.73
C VAL A 326 1.75 25.17 9.82
N ILE A 327 1.84 24.15 10.65
CA ILE A 327 2.89 23.98 11.65
C ILE A 327 3.62 22.67 11.35
N LYS A 328 4.94 22.71 11.32
CA LYS A 328 5.73 21.49 11.23
C LYS A 328 5.64 20.71 12.53
N TYR A 329 5.50 19.38 12.43
CA TYR A 329 5.37 18.50 13.59
C TYR A 329 6.47 18.77 14.64
N ASP A 330 7.74 18.82 14.23
CA ASP A 330 8.87 19.05 15.13
C ASP A 330 8.80 20.41 15.85
N ASP A 331 8.33 21.46 15.18
CA ASP A 331 8.12 22.77 15.80
C ASP A 331 6.98 22.70 16.83
N TYR A 332 5.90 21.96 16.55
CA TYR A 332 4.80 21.78 17.51
C TYR A 332 5.27 21.08 18.79
N ILE A 333 6.02 19.97 18.64
CA ILE A 333 6.58 19.24 19.78
C ILE A 333 7.56 20.11 20.57
N LYS A 334 8.40 20.86 19.87
CA LYS A 334 9.41 21.73 20.50
C LYS A 334 8.81 22.86 21.34
N TYR A 335 7.76 23.50 20.85
CA TYR A 335 7.18 24.68 21.52
C TYR A 335 5.98 24.33 22.41
N GLY A 336 5.39 23.15 22.28
CA GLY A 336 4.36 22.60 23.16
C GLY A 336 2.96 23.20 23.03
N SER A 337 2.74 24.16 22.12
CA SER A 337 1.40 24.68 21.83
C SER A 337 1.39 25.50 20.54
N GLU A 338 0.22 25.59 19.90
CA GLU A 338 0.02 26.47 18.72
C GLU A 338 0.35 27.93 19.02
N ALA A 339 -0.03 28.43 20.19
CA ALA A 339 0.25 29.80 20.60
C ALA A 339 1.76 30.07 20.66
N ALA A 340 2.55 29.20 21.30
CA ALA A 340 3.98 29.34 21.39
C ALA A 340 4.67 29.19 20.03
N VAL A 341 4.18 28.30 19.15
CA VAL A 341 4.66 28.19 17.76
C VAL A 341 4.44 29.50 17.00
N ARG A 342 3.27 30.12 17.16
CA ARG A 342 2.91 31.39 16.54
C ARG A 342 3.79 32.53 17.05
N GLU A 343 4.02 32.64 18.36
CA GLU A 343 4.93 33.62 18.96
C GLU A 343 6.37 33.45 18.48
N ALA A 344 6.81 32.22 18.26
CA ALA A 344 8.13 31.90 17.71
C ALA A 344 8.25 32.17 16.19
N GLY A 345 7.17 32.62 15.53
CA GLY A 345 7.13 32.89 14.10
C GLY A 345 7.25 31.63 13.24
N LYS A 346 6.85 30.46 13.75
CA LYS A 346 6.93 29.15 13.10
C LYS A 346 5.61 28.68 12.49
N LEU A 347 4.55 29.43 12.64
CA LEU A 347 3.28 29.18 11.98
C LEU A 347 3.34 29.72 10.56
N GLY A 348 3.35 28.83 9.57
CA GLY A 348 3.28 29.17 8.14
C GLY A 348 1.85 29.53 7.74
N ILE A 349 1.73 30.53 6.85
CA ILE A 349 0.47 30.86 6.18
C ILE A 349 0.66 30.55 4.70
N GLU A 350 0.01 29.49 4.25
CA GLU A 350 0.25 28.89 2.95
C GLU A 350 -0.94 29.05 1.99
N GLY A 351 -0.63 29.32 0.73
CA GLY A 351 -1.62 29.49 -0.34
C GLY A 351 -1.95 28.19 -1.08
N LYS A 352 -2.66 28.37 -2.22
CA LYS A 352 -3.17 27.24 -3.04
C LYS A 352 -2.06 26.36 -3.65
N GLU A 353 -0.86 26.91 -3.83
CA GLU A 353 0.26 26.20 -4.46
C GLU A 353 1.13 25.41 -3.47
N TYR A 354 0.84 25.51 -2.18
CA TYR A 354 1.59 24.79 -1.17
C TYR A 354 1.41 23.28 -1.33
N VAL A 355 2.51 22.56 -1.52
CA VAL A 355 2.57 21.11 -1.54
C VAL A 355 2.69 20.63 -0.10
N VAL A 356 1.67 19.94 0.38
CA VAL A 356 1.60 19.44 1.75
C VAL A 356 2.70 18.41 1.99
N GLN A 357 3.30 18.45 3.17
CA GLN A 357 4.34 17.52 3.58
C GLN A 357 3.81 16.55 4.64
N ASP A 358 4.35 15.33 4.64
CA ASP A 358 3.96 14.32 5.63
C ASP A 358 4.20 14.83 7.07
N GLY A 359 3.17 14.70 7.91
CA GLY A 359 3.18 15.18 9.30
C GLY A 359 2.89 16.67 9.48
N ASP A 360 2.58 17.42 8.44
CA ASP A 360 2.13 18.81 8.59
C ASP A 360 0.89 18.87 9.49
N ILE A 361 0.93 19.73 10.50
CA ILE A 361 -0.25 20.05 11.32
C ILE A 361 -0.94 21.25 10.69
N MET A 362 -2.20 21.05 10.25
CA MET A 362 -2.86 21.99 9.37
C MET A 362 -4.20 22.48 9.91
N HIS A 363 -4.45 23.77 9.72
CA HIS A 363 -5.76 24.38 9.93
C HIS A 363 -6.17 25.13 8.66
N PHE A 364 -7.28 24.73 8.04
CA PHE A 364 -7.77 25.34 6.79
C PHE A 364 -8.72 26.48 7.05
N ARG A 365 -8.52 27.60 6.36
CA ARG A 365 -9.44 28.74 6.32
C ARG A 365 -10.15 28.73 4.98
N PHE A 366 -11.45 28.69 5.01
CA PHE A 366 -12.31 28.62 3.83
C PHE A 366 -13.53 29.52 3.99
N ASN A 367 -14.17 29.85 2.88
CA ASN A 367 -15.43 30.57 2.83
C ASN A 367 -16.37 29.84 1.85
N VAL A 368 -17.60 29.58 2.28
CA VAL A 368 -18.62 28.88 1.48
C VAL A 368 -19.73 29.87 1.10
#